data_b6eb23c2ca2152e95210f016ca11cdb9
#
_entry.id   b6eb23c2ca2152e95210f016ca11cdb9
#
_cell.length_a   1.000
_cell.length_b   1.000
_cell.length_c   1.000
_cell.angle_alpha   90.00
_cell.angle_beta   90.00
_cell.angle_gamma   90.00
#
_symmetry.space_group_name_H-M   'P 1'
#
loop_
_entity.id
_entity.type
_entity.pdbx_description
1 polymer ?
#
loop_
_entity_poly.entity_id
_entity_poly.type
_entity_poly.pdbx_seq_one_letter_code
_entity_poly.pdbx_strand_id
1 'polypeptide(L)'
;MKEDRAYLKGFIPYALAALLISLVGGFSAVLGPAFVQDIGIPYNNTAWTALAQAMSTAAFAPILGKLGDVLGRKIALLAGIVTYTLGNALSALSSSLLIMLIARFVVGVGTAAMAPVVLSYIVTEFPPSKVSKGFSMYMLIS
;
A
#
# COMPACT_ATOMS: atom_id res chain seq x y z
N MET A 1 10.33 18.14 -24.86
CA MET A 1 9.87 16.76 -25.19
C MET A 1 10.75 15.63 -24.64
N LYS A 2 12.11 15.72 -24.61
CA LYS A 2 12.95 14.65 -23.99
C LYS A 2 12.89 14.65 -22.46
N GLU A 3 12.87 15.79 -21.82
CA GLU A 3 12.70 15.91 -20.34
C GLU A 3 11.35 15.43 -19.86
N ASP A 4 10.29 15.65 -20.65
CA ASP A 4 8.94 15.18 -20.32
C ASP A 4 8.80 13.67 -20.21
N ARG A 5 9.67 12.92 -20.85
CA ARG A 5 9.66 11.46 -20.80
C ARG A 5 10.49 10.88 -19.66
N ALA A 6 11.43 11.64 -19.10
CA ALA A 6 12.33 11.14 -18.06
C ALA A 6 11.62 10.94 -16.72
N TYR A 7 10.85 11.93 -16.23
CA TYR A 7 10.10 11.81 -14.97
C TYR A 7 8.95 10.82 -15.10
N LEU A 8 8.32 10.70 -16.29
CA LEU A 8 7.29 9.69 -16.53
C LEU A 8 7.84 8.27 -16.47
N LYS A 9 9.04 8.02 -17.06
CA LYS A 9 9.70 6.71 -16.95
C LYS A 9 10.05 6.36 -15.52
N GLY A 10 10.52 7.33 -14.74
CA GLY A 10 10.80 7.16 -13.32
C GLY A 10 9.53 6.94 -12.48
N PHE A 11 8.38 7.44 -12.92
CA PHE A 11 7.09 7.27 -12.23
C PHE A 11 6.47 5.88 -12.42
N ILE A 12 6.80 5.16 -13.50
CA ILE A 12 6.21 3.85 -13.81
C ILE A 12 6.26 2.85 -12.64
N PRO A 13 7.40 2.61 -11.95
CA PRO A 13 7.45 1.66 -10.84
C PRO A 13 6.55 2.08 -9.67
N TYR A 14 6.41 3.38 -9.42
CA TYR A 14 5.54 3.90 -8.37
C TYR A 14 4.06 3.78 -8.73
N ALA A 15 3.71 4.02 -10.00
CA ALA A 15 2.36 3.81 -10.52
C ALA A 15 1.96 2.34 -10.50
N LEU A 16 2.88 1.44 -10.87
CA LEU A 16 2.64 -0.01 -10.78
C LEU A 16 2.45 -0.47 -9.34
N ALA A 17 3.22 0.05 -8.38
CA ALA A 17 3.04 -0.26 -6.97
C ALA A 17 1.68 0.22 -6.46
N ALA A 18 1.26 1.44 -6.80
CA ALA A 18 -0.07 1.97 -6.45
C ALA A 18 -1.18 1.12 -7.05
N LEU A 19 -1.06 0.72 -8.31
CA LEU A 19 -2.02 -0.14 -8.99
C LEU A 19 -2.13 -1.52 -8.35
N LEU A 20 -1.01 -2.13 -7.96
CA LEU A 20 -1.01 -3.40 -7.22
C LEU A 20 -1.73 -3.28 -5.88
N ILE A 21 -1.47 -2.22 -5.10
CA ILE A 21 -2.16 -1.98 -3.83
C ILE A 21 -3.66 -1.87 -4.06
N SER A 22 -4.06 -1.08 -5.06
CA SER A 22 -5.46 -0.82 -5.39
C SER A 22 -6.19 -2.09 -5.83
N LEU A 23 -5.60 -2.86 -6.73
CA LEU A 23 -6.18 -4.13 -7.20
C LEU A 23 -6.32 -5.13 -6.05
N VAL A 24 -5.24 -5.40 -5.32
CA VAL A 24 -5.26 -6.37 -4.20
C VAL A 24 -6.15 -5.87 -3.07
N GLY A 25 -6.16 -4.55 -2.79
CA GLY A 25 -7.06 -3.92 -1.84
C GLY A 25 -8.53 -4.09 -2.23
N GLY A 26 -8.87 -3.86 -3.49
CA GLY A 26 -10.21 -4.07 -4.04
C GLY A 26 -10.67 -5.52 -3.93
N PHE A 27 -9.83 -6.47 -4.33
CA PHE A 27 -10.12 -7.90 -4.14
C PHE A 27 -10.29 -8.26 -2.67
N SER A 28 -9.44 -7.76 -1.79
CA SER A 28 -9.54 -8.01 -0.35
C SER A 28 -10.81 -7.43 0.27
N ALA A 29 -11.29 -6.29 -0.22
CA ALA A 29 -12.54 -5.69 0.26
C ALA A 29 -13.77 -6.53 -0.11
N VAL A 30 -13.79 -7.11 -1.31
CA VAL A 30 -14.91 -7.92 -1.81
C VAL A 30 -14.86 -9.34 -1.27
N LEU A 31 -13.70 -10.00 -1.32
CA LEU A 31 -13.56 -11.42 -0.96
C LEU A 31 -13.23 -11.63 0.53
N GLY A 32 -12.68 -10.60 1.20
CA GLY A 32 -12.29 -10.70 2.60
C GLY A 32 -13.40 -11.16 3.54
N PRO A 33 -14.61 -10.60 3.47
CA PRO A 33 -15.73 -11.05 4.30
C PRO A 33 -16.12 -12.51 4.08
N ALA A 34 -16.14 -12.95 2.81
CA ALA A 34 -16.46 -14.35 2.48
C ALA A 34 -15.37 -15.30 3.00
N PHE A 35 -14.10 -14.94 2.81
CA PHE A 35 -12.96 -15.73 3.29
C PHE A 35 -12.93 -15.88 4.81
N VAL A 36 -13.26 -14.81 5.52
CA VAL A 36 -13.33 -14.82 7.00
C VAL A 36 -14.47 -15.73 7.49
N GLN A 37 -15.58 -15.79 6.76
CA GLN A 37 -16.70 -16.68 7.09
C GLN A 37 -16.35 -18.16 6.85
N ASP A 38 -15.61 -18.49 5.79
CA ASP A 38 -15.16 -19.86 5.50
C ASP A 38 -14.25 -20.42 6.61
N ILE A 39 -13.49 -19.54 7.28
CA ILE A 39 -12.66 -19.91 8.44
C ILE A 39 -13.50 -20.03 9.74
N GLY A 40 -14.82 -19.81 9.68
CA GLY A 40 -15.71 -19.88 10.84
C GLY A 40 -15.67 -18.65 11.75
N ILE A 41 -15.15 -17.53 11.27
CA ILE A 41 -15.12 -16.27 12.02
C ILE A 41 -16.45 -15.53 11.83
N PRO A 42 -17.15 -15.12 12.90
CA PRO A 42 -18.39 -14.37 12.81
C PRO A 42 -18.23 -13.06 12.03
N TYR A 43 -19.25 -12.70 11.24
CA TYR A 43 -19.23 -11.50 10.40
C TYR A 43 -18.90 -10.19 11.15
N ASN A 44 -19.38 -10.06 12.39
CA ASN A 44 -19.09 -8.92 13.25
C ASN A 44 -17.59 -8.77 13.60
N ASN A 45 -16.81 -9.83 13.48
CA ASN A 45 -15.37 -9.81 13.73
C ASN A 45 -14.54 -9.41 12.49
N THR A 46 -15.14 -9.34 11.29
CA THR A 46 -14.44 -8.88 10.08
C THR A 46 -13.99 -7.44 10.18
N ALA A 47 -14.72 -6.58 10.89
CA ALA A 47 -14.35 -5.20 11.14
C ALA A 47 -12.99 -5.07 11.85
N TRP A 48 -12.63 -5.99 12.73
CA TRP A 48 -11.35 -5.99 13.43
C TRP A 48 -10.16 -6.18 12.48
N THR A 49 -10.33 -6.94 11.41
CA THR A 49 -9.28 -7.14 10.40
C THR A 49 -8.99 -5.85 9.63
N ALA A 50 -10.02 -5.10 9.28
CA ALA A 50 -9.88 -3.80 8.64
C ALA A 50 -9.28 -2.75 9.60
N LEU A 51 -9.71 -2.74 10.86
CA LEU A 51 -9.15 -1.88 11.90
C LEU A 51 -7.67 -2.15 12.13
N ALA A 52 -7.25 -3.41 12.24
CA ALA A 52 -5.85 -3.77 12.43
C ALA A 52 -4.97 -3.22 11.30
N GLN A 53 -5.44 -3.33 10.04
CA GLN A 53 -4.74 -2.77 8.88
C GLN A 53 -4.71 -1.23 8.93
N ALA A 54 -5.84 -0.58 9.19
CA ALA A 54 -5.93 0.87 9.22
C ALA A 54 -5.06 1.48 10.33
N MET A 55 -5.10 0.89 11.54
CA MET A 55 -4.29 1.33 12.68
C MET A 55 -2.79 1.20 12.39
N SER A 56 -2.34 0.07 11.83
CA SER A 56 -0.94 -0.10 11.49
C SER A 56 -0.52 0.88 10.40
N THR A 57 -1.34 1.09 9.37
CA THR A 57 -1.06 2.08 8.33
C THR A 57 -0.91 3.49 8.91
N ALA A 58 -1.85 3.92 9.75
CA ALA A 58 -1.81 5.24 10.37
C ALA A 58 -0.61 5.42 11.31
N ALA A 59 -0.27 4.41 12.10
CA ALA A 59 0.83 4.46 13.05
C ALA A 59 2.21 4.49 12.35
N PHE A 60 2.37 3.71 11.28
CA PHE A 60 3.65 3.54 10.60
C PHE A 60 3.89 4.51 9.43
N ALA A 61 2.85 5.14 8.88
CA ALA A 61 2.99 6.06 7.74
C ALA A 61 3.99 7.21 7.98
N PRO A 62 3.96 7.95 9.11
CA PRO A 62 4.93 9.02 9.35
C PRO A 62 6.35 8.49 9.57
N ILE A 63 6.49 7.33 10.20
CA ILE A 63 7.79 6.70 10.49
C ILE A 63 8.43 6.21 9.19
N LEU A 64 7.67 5.46 8.39
CA LEU A 64 8.14 4.87 7.14
C LEU A 64 8.30 5.91 6.03
N GLY A 65 7.50 6.98 6.04
CA GLY A 65 7.71 8.13 5.18
C GLY A 65 9.07 8.78 5.42
N LYS A 66 9.40 9.10 6.68
CA LYS A 66 10.70 9.65 7.05
C LYS A 66 11.84 8.67 6.76
N LEU A 67 11.65 7.39 7.01
CA LEU A 67 12.64 6.36 6.72
C LEU A 67 12.92 6.27 5.21
N GLY A 68 11.89 6.42 4.38
CA GLY A 68 12.01 6.48 2.93
C GLY A 68 12.84 7.66 2.42
N ASP A 69 12.76 8.80 3.11
CA ASP A 69 13.58 9.97 2.80
C ASP A 69 15.07 9.74 3.15
N VAL A 70 15.36 8.99 4.23
CA VAL A 70 16.72 8.70 4.71
C VAL A 70 17.37 7.53 3.95
N LEU A 71 16.68 6.42 3.79
CA LEU A 71 17.20 5.20 3.14
C LEU A 71 17.10 5.24 1.61
N GLY A 72 16.35 6.18 1.08
CA GLY A 72 16.05 6.31 -0.34
C GLY A 72 14.73 5.66 -0.73
N ARG A 73 13.99 6.36 -1.58
CA ARG A 73 12.63 6.02 -2.02
C ARG A 73 12.51 4.64 -2.65
N LYS A 74 13.51 4.22 -3.43
CA LYS A 74 13.52 2.91 -4.09
C LYS A 74 13.56 1.76 -3.08
N ILE A 75 14.38 1.89 -2.04
CA ILE A 75 14.52 0.88 -0.98
C ILE A 75 13.22 0.83 -0.16
N ALA A 76 12.69 1.97 0.22
CA ALA A 76 11.43 2.06 0.96
C ALA A 76 10.25 1.46 0.17
N LEU A 77 10.17 1.74 -1.14
CA LEU A 77 9.15 1.17 -2.00
C LEU A 77 9.26 -0.35 -2.10
N LEU A 78 10.47 -0.87 -2.33
CA LEU A 78 10.69 -2.32 -2.42
C LEU A 78 10.38 -3.02 -1.10
N ALA A 79 10.83 -2.47 0.02
CA ALA A 79 10.51 -2.99 1.35
C ALA A 79 8.99 -2.99 1.60
N GLY A 80 8.30 -1.91 1.21
CA GLY A 80 6.85 -1.82 1.28
C GLY A 80 6.15 -2.90 0.45
N ILE A 81 6.57 -3.10 -0.80
CA ILE A 81 6.01 -4.15 -1.69
C ILE A 81 6.21 -5.53 -1.10
N VAL A 82 7.42 -5.84 -0.63
CA VAL A 82 7.72 -7.15 -0.03
C VAL A 82 6.87 -7.38 1.22
N THR A 83 6.81 -6.40 2.13
CA THR A 83 6.01 -6.49 3.36
C THR A 83 4.51 -6.64 3.04
N TYR A 84 4.01 -5.88 2.07
CA TYR A 84 2.63 -5.96 1.61
C TYR A 84 2.30 -7.34 1.03
N THR A 85 3.18 -7.88 0.19
CA THR A 85 3.00 -9.20 -0.43
C THR A 85 3.04 -10.32 0.60
N LEU A 86 4.00 -10.27 1.54
CA LEU A 86 4.09 -11.25 2.64
C LEU A 86 2.86 -11.20 3.55
N GLY A 87 2.36 -10.01 3.87
CA GLY A 87 1.15 -9.85 4.66
C GLY A 87 -0.10 -10.44 3.96
N ASN A 88 -0.24 -10.23 2.64
CA ASN A 88 -1.34 -10.83 1.89
C ASN A 88 -1.20 -12.36 1.76
N ALA A 89 0.00 -12.87 1.55
CA ALA A 89 0.27 -14.31 1.54
C ALA A 89 -0.07 -14.94 2.91
N LEU A 90 0.33 -14.30 4.00
CA LEU A 90 -0.02 -14.74 5.35
C LEU A 90 -1.53 -14.67 5.60
N SER A 91 -2.23 -13.66 5.08
CA SER A 91 -3.69 -13.58 5.14
C SER A 91 -4.35 -14.75 4.42
N ALA A 92 -3.84 -15.14 3.25
CA ALA A 92 -4.37 -16.26 2.47
C ALA A 92 -4.18 -17.62 3.16
N LEU A 93 -3.12 -17.75 3.97
CA LEU A 93 -2.80 -18.97 4.72
C LEU A 93 -3.40 -18.96 6.15
N SER A 94 -4.15 -17.93 6.52
CA SER A 94 -4.68 -17.81 7.88
C SER A 94 -5.79 -18.83 8.13
N SER A 95 -5.70 -19.52 9.27
CA SER A 95 -6.69 -20.48 9.77
C SER A 95 -7.39 -20.01 11.03
N SER A 96 -7.07 -18.81 11.52
CA SER A 96 -7.66 -18.25 12.74
C SER A 96 -7.73 -16.73 12.68
N LEU A 97 -8.63 -16.14 13.47
CA LEU A 97 -8.76 -14.69 13.59
C LEU A 97 -7.45 -14.01 14.00
N LEU A 98 -6.71 -14.61 14.93
CA LEU A 98 -5.45 -14.02 15.41
C LEU A 98 -4.40 -13.94 14.29
N ILE A 99 -4.23 -15.00 13.52
CA ILE A 99 -3.29 -15.02 12.38
C ILE A 99 -3.73 -14.00 11.33
N MET A 100 -5.04 -13.91 11.07
CA MET A 100 -5.59 -12.92 10.13
C MET A 100 -5.34 -11.48 10.61
N LEU A 101 -5.50 -11.18 11.89
CA LEU A 101 -5.22 -9.86 12.47
C LEU A 101 -3.73 -9.48 12.31
N ILE A 102 -2.83 -10.41 12.62
CA ILE A 102 -1.39 -10.22 12.44
C ILE A 102 -1.05 -9.98 10.96
N ALA A 103 -1.62 -10.79 10.07
CA ALA A 103 -1.42 -10.65 8.63
C ALA A 103 -1.89 -9.29 8.12
N ARG A 104 -3.07 -8.84 8.55
CA ARG A 104 -3.60 -7.51 8.19
C ARG A 104 -2.79 -6.36 8.77
N PHE A 105 -2.25 -6.53 9.96
CA PHE A 105 -1.31 -5.58 10.54
C PHE A 105 -0.05 -5.44 9.66
N VAL A 106 0.53 -6.55 9.21
CA VAL A 106 1.69 -6.57 8.30
C VAL A 106 1.35 -5.91 6.95
N VAL A 107 0.16 -6.19 6.39
CA VAL A 107 -0.33 -5.52 5.17
C VAL A 107 -0.38 -4.01 5.36
N GLY A 108 -0.89 -3.54 6.50
CA GLY A 108 -0.96 -2.12 6.83
C GLY A 108 0.41 -1.45 6.92
N VAL A 109 1.41 -2.12 7.50
CA VAL A 109 2.80 -1.63 7.51
C VAL A 109 3.35 -1.48 6.09
N GLY A 110 3.13 -2.48 5.22
CA GLY A 110 3.52 -2.42 3.81
C GLY A 110 2.87 -1.25 3.07
N THR A 111 1.58 -1.04 3.26
CA THR A 111 0.82 0.09 2.68
C THR A 111 1.36 1.43 3.17
N ALA A 112 1.67 1.53 4.48
CA ALA A 112 2.21 2.73 5.12
C ALA A 112 3.54 3.18 4.51
N ALA A 113 4.37 2.25 4.04
CA ALA A 113 5.64 2.57 3.40
C ALA A 113 5.46 3.11 1.98
N MET A 114 4.45 2.65 1.24
CA MET A 114 4.30 2.94 -0.18
C MET A 114 3.68 4.31 -0.46
N ALA A 115 2.58 4.67 0.18
CA ALA A 115 1.83 5.89 -0.11
C ALA A 115 2.67 7.17 0.05
N PRO A 116 3.39 7.41 1.16
CA PRO A 116 4.23 8.59 1.31
C PRO A 116 5.35 8.67 0.27
N VAL A 117 5.92 7.52 -0.11
CA VAL A 117 7.02 7.46 -1.10
C VAL A 117 6.53 7.87 -2.48
N VAL A 118 5.34 7.44 -2.90
CA VAL A 118 4.75 7.84 -4.19
C VAL A 118 4.47 9.35 -4.21
N LEU A 119 3.87 9.88 -3.13
CA LEU A 119 3.56 11.30 -3.02
C LEU A 119 4.84 12.16 -3.00
N SER A 120 5.86 11.74 -2.23
CA SER A 120 7.16 12.39 -2.20
C SER A 120 7.82 12.42 -3.59
N TYR A 121 7.75 11.33 -4.37
CA TYR A 121 8.26 11.29 -5.73
C TYR A 121 7.57 12.33 -6.63
N ILE A 122 6.24 12.43 -6.58
CA ILE A 122 5.48 13.39 -7.40
C ILE A 122 5.90 14.82 -7.08
N VAL A 123 6.03 15.16 -5.79
CA VAL A 123 6.35 16.54 -5.37
C VAL A 123 7.76 16.94 -5.75
N THR A 124 8.72 16.02 -5.76
CA THR A 124 10.15 16.35 -5.94
C THR A 124 10.66 16.18 -7.37
N GLU A 125 10.13 15.21 -8.12
CA GLU A 125 10.63 14.86 -9.44
C GLU A 125 9.78 15.44 -10.59
N PHE A 126 8.53 15.79 -10.30
CA PHE A 126 7.69 16.41 -11.31
C PHE A 126 7.97 17.92 -11.39
N PRO A 127 7.99 18.51 -12.60
CA PRO A 127 8.03 19.95 -12.76
C PRO A 127 6.87 20.63 -12.02
N PRO A 128 7.06 21.80 -11.39
CA PRO A 128 6.02 22.47 -10.59
C PRO A 128 4.69 22.64 -11.32
N SER A 129 4.74 22.87 -12.64
CA SER A 129 3.55 23.01 -13.50
C SER A 129 2.80 21.68 -13.75
N LYS A 130 3.40 20.53 -13.41
CA LYS A 130 2.86 19.19 -13.69
C LYS A 130 2.61 18.36 -12.43
N VAL A 131 2.93 18.88 -11.25
CA VAL A 131 2.67 18.20 -9.95
C VAL A 131 1.20 17.85 -9.81
N SER A 132 0.29 18.77 -10.15
CA SER A 132 -1.16 18.53 -10.14
C SER A 132 -1.57 17.35 -11.04
N LYS A 133 -0.95 17.19 -12.21
CA LYS A 133 -1.18 16.03 -13.09
C LYS A 133 -0.69 14.73 -12.46
N GLY A 134 0.47 14.76 -11.79
CA GLY A 134 1.00 13.62 -11.06
C GLY A 134 0.04 13.14 -9.97
N PHE A 135 -0.50 14.07 -9.18
CA PHE A 135 -1.52 13.75 -8.18
C PHE A 135 -2.79 13.19 -8.80
N SER A 136 -3.29 13.79 -9.89
CA SER A 136 -4.47 13.28 -10.59
C SER A 136 -4.24 11.86 -11.12
N MET A 137 -3.06 11.57 -11.68
CA MET A 137 -2.72 10.21 -12.14
C MET A 137 -2.67 9.22 -10.96
N TYR A 138 -2.10 9.62 -9.83
CA TYR A 138 -2.07 8.78 -8.63
C TYR A 138 -3.49 8.49 -8.11
N MET A 139 -4.33 9.51 -8.01
CA MET A 139 -5.73 9.38 -7.57
C MET A 139 -6.60 8.51 -8.49
N LEU A 140 -6.29 8.49 -9.79
CA LEU A 140 -6.99 7.62 -10.74
C LEU A 140 -6.58 6.15 -10.62
N ILE A 141 -5.38 5.89 -10.08
CA ILE A 141 -4.81 4.54 -9.95
C ILE A 141 -5.12 3.95 -8.55
N SER A 142 -5.19 4.79 -7.50
CA SER A 142 -5.43 4.37 -6.11
C SER A 142 -6.91 4.31 -5.77
#